data_25ac96cbaf92325eb273d8ba59b0d5b0
#
_entry.id   25ac96cbaf92325eb273d8ba59b0d5b0
#
_cell.length_a   1.000
_cell.length_b   1.000
_cell.length_c   1.000
_cell.angle_alpha   90.00
_cell.angle_beta   90.00
_cell.angle_gamma   90.00
#
_symmetry.space_group_name_H-M   'P 1'
#
loop_
_entity.id
_entity.type
_entity.pdbx_description
1 polymer ?
#
loop_
_entity_poly.entity_id
_entity_poly.type
_entity_poly.pdbx_seq_one_letter_code
_entity_poly.pdbx_strand_id
1 'polypeptide(L)'
;AGEPATTIDGHRVQVVANIGGLQDAQDAMPMGAEGVGLLRSEFVFLGRQSAPSEQEQAALYTDIAKALKPGQPLVIRTLDVGGDKPLPYLPIPAEENPFLGVRGVRVGFDRPEVLRTQCRAIVKAAGAGAELFVMFPMIATIDDWRFAKQIWDEEAAALGAGTNVKVGIMMEVPSVGVMAEQFAAEDVAFFSVGTNDLTSYTLAMDRGHPKLAAQVDPCNPAVLKLIGQACDA
;
A
#
# COMPACT_ATOMS: atom_id res chain seq x y z
N ALA A 1 24.76 1.34 10.05
CA ALA A 1 23.62 2.20 9.73
C ALA A 1 24.08 3.64 9.65
N GLY A 2 23.55 4.43 8.73
CA GLY A 2 23.93 5.83 8.55
C GLY A 2 24.66 6.15 7.25
N GLU A 3 25.12 5.16 6.53
CA GLU A 3 25.66 5.36 5.18
C GLU A 3 24.59 5.14 4.12
N PRO A 4 24.59 5.95 3.05
CA PRO A 4 23.68 5.76 1.92
C PRO A 4 23.89 4.39 1.26
N ALA A 5 22.78 3.71 0.93
CA ALA A 5 22.86 2.46 0.18
C ALA A 5 23.20 2.78 -1.30
N THR A 6 24.30 2.20 -1.78
CA THR A 6 24.76 2.40 -3.15
C THR A 6 25.20 1.05 -3.70
N THR A 7 24.76 0.72 -4.91
CA THR A 7 25.15 -0.51 -5.61
C THR A 7 26.62 -0.45 -6.03
N ILE A 8 27.19 -1.58 -6.39
CA ILE A 8 28.62 -1.67 -6.81
C ILE A 8 28.91 -0.80 -8.04
N ASP A 9 27.91 -0.64 -8.92
CA ASP A 9 27.99 0.20 -10.11
C ASP A 9 27.64 1.69 -9.85
N GLY A 10 27.45 2.07 -8.56
CA GLY A 10 27.30 3.46 -8.14
C GLY A 10 25.86 3.97 -8.11
N HIS A 11 24.85 3.11 -8.32
CA HIS A 11 23.45 3.52 -8.23
C HIS A 11 23.00 3.70 -6.79
N ARG A 12 22.43 4.86 -6.46
CA ARG A 12 21.91 5.18 -5.14
C ARG A 12 20.51 4.59 -4.97
N VAL A 13 20.31 3.81 -3.90
CA VAL A 13 19.00 3.25 -3.53
C VAL A 13 18.54 3.86 -2.22
N GLN A 14 17.31 4.35 -2.18
CA GLN A 14 16.69 4.87 -0.97
C GLN A 14 16.23 3.73 -0.07
N VAL A 15 16.62 3.77 1.21
CA VAL A 15 16.22 2.76 2.21
C VAL A 15 15.15 3.34 3.12
N VAL A 16 13.94 2.81 3.00
CA VAL A 16 12.76 3.29 3.71
C VAL A 16 12.20 2.20 4.64
N ALA A 17 11.47 2.62 5.67
CA ALA A 17 10.90 1.71 6.67
C ALA A 17 9.53 1.16 6.24
N ASN A 18 9.23 -0.06 6.70
CA ASN A 18 7.87 -0.60 6.75
C ASN A 18 7.37 -0.47 8.20
N ILE A 19 6.23 0.18 8.37
CA ILE A 19 5.69 0.48 9.71
C ILE A 19 4.22 0.10 9.84
N GLY A 20 3.78 -0.11 11.09
CA GLY A 20 2.38 -0.32 11.46
C GLY A 20 1.78 0.84 12.25
N GLY A 21 2.59 1.79 12.73
CA GLY A 21 2.11 2.89 13.56
C GLY A 21 3.15 3.96 13.84
N LEU A 22 2.77 4.92 14.71
CA LEU A 22 3.61 6.06 15.06
C LEU A 22 4.91 5.66 15.76
N GLN A 23 4.86 4.69 16.67
CA GLN A 23 6.05 4.26 17.40
C GLN A 23 7.11 3.71 16.46
N ASP A 24 6.69 2.88 15.50
CA ASP A 24 7.62 2.33 14.49
C ASP A 24 8.30 3.44 13.68
N ALA A 25 7.57 4.51 13.33
CA ALA A 25 8.14 5.64 12.63
C ALA A 25 9.19 6.37 13.48
N GLN A 26 8.85 6.61 14.76
CA GLN A 26 9.76 7.25 15.71
C GLN A 26 11.03 6.44 15.95
N ASP A 27 10.94 5.12 15.94
CA ASP A 27 12.08 4.22 16.12
C ASP A 27 12.93 4.11 14.84
N ALA A 28 12.30 4.14 13.67
CA ALA A 28 12.98 3.98 12.39
C ALA A 28 13.84 5.20 12.00
N MET A 29 13.38 6.41 12.31
CA MET A 29 14.09 7.64 11.91
C MET A 29 15.50 7.75 12.53
N PRO A 30 15.72 7.54 13.83
CA PRO A 30 17.05 7.53 14.42
C PRO A 30 17.95 6.41 13.89
N MET A 31 17.37 5.32 13.41
CA MET A 31 18.10 4.19 12.81
C MET A 31 18.55 4.47 11.37
N GLY A 32 18.23 5.62 10.82
CA GLY A 32 18.66 6.05 9.50
C GLY A 32 17.70 5.75 8.37
N ALA A 33 16.43 5.46 8.65
CA ALA A 33 15.42 5.34 7.61
C ALA A 33 15.25 6.68 6.86
N GLU A 34 15.13 6.60 5.55
CA GLU A 34 15.03 7.77 4.66
C GLU A 34 13.58 8.17 4.37
N GLY A 35 12.66 7.58 5.10
CA GLY A 35 11.22 7.77 5.03
C GLY A 35 10.48 6.46 5.32
N VAL A 36 9.20 6.47 5.00
CA VAL A 36 8.30 5.31 5.16
C VAL A 36 7.83 4.86 3.78
N GLY A 37 8.30 3.69 3.35
CA GLY A 37 7.92 3.07 2.08
C GLY A 37 6.62 2.27 2.15
N LEU A 38 6.19 1.91 3.36
CA LEU A 38 4.92 1.24 3.60
C LEU A 38 4.43 1.51 5.02
N LEU A 39 3.33 2.24 5.12
CA LEU A 39 2.48 2.23 6.30
C LEU A 39 1.35 1.20 6.07
N ARG A 40 1.35 0.14 6.87
CA ARG A 40 0.29 -0.88 6.88
C ARG A 40 -0.89 -0.36 7.67
N SER A 41 -1.85 0.26 7.00
CA SER A 41 -2.97 0.92 7.67
C SER A 41 -3.94 -0.05 8.36
N GLU A 42 -3.89 -1.34 8.06
CA GLU A 42 -4.70 -2.35 8.75
C GLU A 42 -4.48 -2.38 10.27
N PHE A 43 -3.32 -2.01 10.77
CA PHE A 43 -3.07 -1.91 12.21
C PHE A 43 -3.92 -0.85 12.91
N VAL A 44 -4.42 0.13 12.15
CA VAL A 44 -5.36 1.14 12.67
C VAL A 44 -6.74 0.55 12.91
N PHE A 45 -7.08 -0.51 12.18
CA PHE A 45 -8.39 -1.18 12.20
C PHE A 45 -8.42 -2.41 13.10
N LEU A 46 -7.27 -3.07 13.30
CA LEU A 46 -7.18 -4.30 14.09
C LEU A 46 -7.35 -4.04 15.60
N GLY A 47 -7.85 -5.05 16.32
CA GLY A 47 -7.98 -5.00 17.78
C GLY A 47 -9.06 -4.07 18.31
N ARG A 48 -9.98 -3.60 17.47
CA ARG A 48 -11.07 -2.67 17.82
C ARG A 48 -12.43 -3.34 17.67
N GLN A 49 -13.41 -2.84 18.41
CA GLN A 49 -14.81 -3.27 18.30
C GLN A 49 -15.60 -2.42 17.30
N SER A 50 -15.10 -1.25 16.96
CA SER A 50 -15.69 -0.32 15.99
C SER A 50 -14.64 0.24 15.04
N ALA A 51 -15.07 0.62 13.84
CA ALA A 51 -14.19 1.23 12.85
C ALA A 51 -13.56 2.54 13.41
N PRO A 52 -12.28 2.80 13.13
CA PRO A 52 -11.68 4.08 13.47
C PRO A 52 -12.41 5.19 12.70
N SER A 53 -12.71 6.28 13.39
CA SER A 53 -13.33 7.45 12.75
C SER A 53 -12.35 8.12 11.78
N GLU A 54 -12.88 8.94 10.87
CA GLU A 54 -12.07 9.77 9.98
C GLU A 54 -11.09 10.65 10.76
N GLN A 55 -11.52 11.20 11.89
CA GLN A 55 -10.69 12.05 12.75
C GLN A 55 -9.55 11.28 13.41
N GLU A 56 -9.82 10.09 13.93
CA GLU A 56 -8.79 9.22 14.51
C GLU A 56 -7.75 8.82 13.48
N GLN A 57 -8.18 8.43 12.29
CA GLN A 57 -7.28 8.09 11.18
C GLN A 57 -6.44 9.30 10.75
N ALA A 58 -7.07 10.46 10.54
CA ALA A 58 -6.38 11.68 10.13
C ALA A 58 -5.34 12.14 11.16
N ALA A 59 -5.67 12.07 12.45
CA ALA A 59 -4.74 12.39 13.53
C ALA A 59 -3.51 11.48 13.50
N LEU A 60 -3.71 10.17 13.35
CA LEU A 60 -2.61 9.21 13.28
C LEU A 60 -1.71 9.45 12.06
N TYR A 61 -2.28 9.60 10.87
CA TYR A 61 -1.49 9.85 9.66
C TYR A 61 -0.73 11.18 9.74
N THR A 62 -1.34 12.19 10.35
CA THR A 62 -0.70 13.49 10.61
C THR A 62 0.48 13.35 11.59
N ASP A 63 0.30 12.62 12.67
CA ASP A 63 1.35 12.41 13.66
C ASP A 63 2.53 11.63 13.10
N ILE A 64 2.25 10.61 12.28
CA ILE A 64 3.30 9.87 11.58
C ILE A 64 4.04 10.79 10.59
N ALA A 65 3.31 11.61 9.81
CA ALA A 65 3.92 12.55 8.88
C ALA A 65 4.84 13.55 9.57
N LYS A 66 4.46 14.03 10.76
CA LYS A 66 5.27 14.92 11.58
C LYS A 66 6.50 14.27 12.22
N ALA A 67 6.48 12.95 12.39
CA ALA A 67 7.63 12.20 12.93
C ALA A 67 8.76 12.04 11.89
N LEU A 68 8.47 12.25 10.60
CA LEU A 68 9.43 12.23 9.51
C LEU A 68 10.04 13.64 9.32
N LYS A 69 11.21 13.68 8.68
CA LYS A 69 11.80 14.95 8.24
C LYS A 69 10.99 15.54 7.08
N PRO A 70 10.90 16.87 6.96
CA PRO A 70 10.24 17.50 5.82
C PRO A 70 10.75 16.95 4.48
N GLY A 71 9.82 16.59 3.58
CA GLY A 71 10.13 16.05 2.26
C GLY A 71 10.49 14.56 2.22
N GLN A 72 10.59 13.88 3.37
CA GLN A 72 10.71 12.41 3.35
C GLN A 72 9.38 11.77 2.94
N PRO A 73 9.43 10.65 2.18
CA PRO A 73 8.22 9.98 1.74
C PRO A 73 7.49 9.28 2.90
N LEU A 74 6.18 9.40 2.90
CA LEU A 74 5.27 8.59 3.68
C LEU A 74 4.28 7.92 2.71
N VAL A 75 4.48 6.65 2.45
CA VAL A 75 3.61 5.85 1.58
C VAL A 75 2.58 5.12 2.42
N ILE A 76 1.32 5.50 2.30
CA ILE A 76 0.20 4.90 3.02
C ILE A 76 -0.51 3.92 2.09
N ARG A 77 -0.55 2.65 2.47
CA ARG A 77 -1.38 1.67 1.81
C ARG A 77 -2.79 1.70 2.42
N THR A 78 -3.82 1.82 1.59
CA THR A 78 -5.20 1.71 2.05
C THR A 78 -5.47 0.31 2.60
N LEU A 79 -6.57 0.16 3.33
CA LEU A 79 -6.91 -1.03 4.08
C LEU A 79 -6.74 -2.32 3.25
N ASP A 80 -5.91 -3.23 3.73
CA ASP A 80 -5.67 -4.55 3.14
C ASP A 80 -6.10 -5.64 4.13
N VAL A 81 -7.41 -5.82 4.25
CA VAL A 81 -8.04 -6.90 5.02
C VAL A 81 -8.80 -7.82 4.09
N GLY A 82 -8.96 -9.06 4.49
CA GLY A 82 -9.68 -10.10 3.78
C GLY A 82 -10.24 -11.13 4.76
N GLY A 83 -10.72 -12.26 4.25
CA GLY A 83 -11.33 -13.30 5.06
C GLY A 83 -10.38 -13.94 6.09
N ASP A 84 -9.08 -13.77 5.94
CA ASP A 84 -8.03 -14.23 6.86
C ASP A 84 -7.83 -13.29 8.06
N LYS A 85 -8.33 -12.05 7.98
CA LYS A 85 -8.21 -11.02 9.03
C LYS A 85 -9.58 -10.42 9.33
N PRO A 86 -10.44 -11.11 10.09
CA PRO A 86 -11.78 -10.64 10.37
C PRO A 86 -11.77 -9.38 11.23
N LEU A 87 -12.60 -8.41 10.86
CA LEU A 87 -12.91 -7.23 11.65
C LEU A 87 -14.37 -7.32 12.13
N PRO A 88 -14.66 -7.16 13.45
CA PRO A 88 -16.01 -7.32 13.98
C PRO A 88 -17.05 -6.41 13.33
N TYR A 89 -16.64 -5.24 12.92
CA TYR A 89 -17.48 -4.19 12.32
C TYR A 89 -17.45 -4.17 10.79
N LEU A 90 -16.63 -5.03 10.18
CA LEU A 90 -16.53 -5.18 8.72
C LEU A 90 -16.51 -6.67 8.39
N PRO A 91 -17.64 -7.36 8.53
CA PRO A 91 -17.71 -8.80 8.29
C PRO A 91 -17.51 -9.08 6.80
N ILE A 92 -16.52 -9.90 6.51
CA ILE A 92 -16.25 -10.45 5.19
C ILE A 92 -16.61 -11.93 5.26
N PRO A 93 -17.49 -12.44 4.37
CA PRO A 93 -17.88 -13.85 4.36
C PRO A 93 -16.65 -14.75 4.25
N ALA A 94 -16.71 -15.91 4.91
CA ALA A 94 -15.65 -16.90 4.78
C ALA A 94 -15.58 -17.42 3.34
N GLU A 95 -14.37 -17.51 2.82
CA GLU A 95 -14.09 -17.95 1.45
C GLU A 95 -13.16 -19.16 1.48
N GLU A 96 -13.25 -20.02 0.49
CA GLU A 96 -12.35 -21.19 0.36
C GLU A 96 -10.90 -20.74 0.07
N ASN A 97 -10.75 -19.66 -0.69
CA ASN A 97 -9.46 -19.09 -1.06
C ASN A 97 -9.40 -17.59 -0.74
N PRO A 98 -9.26 -17.20 0.54
CA PRO A 98 -9.35 -15.80 0.94
C PRO A 98 -8.37 -14.86 0.24
N PHE A 99 -7.17 -15.36 -0.10
CA PHE A 99 -6.16 -14.59 -0.82
C PHE A 99 -6.50 -14.32 -2.29
N LEU A 100 -7.45 -15.07 -2.87
CA LEU A 100 -7.97 -14.88 -4.22
C LEU A 100 -9.35 -14.22 -4.24
N GLY A 101 -9.89 -13.91 -3.09
CA GLY A 101 -11.26 -13.42 -2.92
C GLY A 101 -11.34 -11.92 -2.63
N VAL A 102 -12.32 -11.57 -1.78
CA VAL A 102 -12.59 -10.19 -1.39
C VAL A 102 -11.59 -9.73 -0.34
N ARG A 103 -10.57 -9.03 -0.77
CA ARG A 103 -9.55 -8.41 0.08
C ARG A 103 -9.04 -7.09 -0.53
N GLY A 104 -8.36 -6.29 0.28
CA GLY A 104 -7.75 -5.04 -0.17
C GLY A 104 -8.79 -4.09 -0.76
N VAL A 105 -8.49 -3.51 -1.90
CA VAL A 105 -9.38 -2.57 -2.58
C VAL A 105 -10.76 -3.17 -2.93
N ARG A 106 -10.84 -4.48 -3.09
CA ARG A 106 -12.10 -5.18 -3.40
C ARG A 106 -13.15 -5.04 -2.29
N VAL A 107 -12.72 -4.90 -1.04
CA VAL A 107 -13.62 -4.56 0.08
C VAL A 107 -14.32 -3.23 -0.17
N GLY A 108 -13.62 -2.27 -0.78
CA GLY A 108 -14.16 -0.98 -1.15
C GLY A 108 -15.19 -1.02 -2.29
N PHE A 109 -15.26 -2.09 -3.07
CA PHE A 109 -16.31 -2.24 -4.10
C PHE A 109 -17.68 -2.48 -3.46
N ASP A 110 -17.71 -3.28 -2.40
CA ASP A 110 -18.95 -3.59 -1.66
C ASP A 110 -19.23 -2.54 -0.57
N ARG A 111 -18.19 -1.94 -0.02
CA ARG A 111 -18.25 -1.01 1.11
C ARG A 111 -17.45 0.27 0.80
N PRO A 112 -17.87 1.06 -0.20
CA PRO A 112 -17.13 2.26 -0.64
C PRO A 112 -16.98 3.32 0.45
N GLU A 113 -17.88 3.34 1.44
CA GLU A 113 -17.77 4.26 2.58
C GLU A 113 -16.51 4.06 3.42
N VAL A 114 -16.01 2.83 3.51
CA VAL A 114 -14.77 2.51 4.24
C VAL A 114 -13.56 3.11 3.52
N LEU A 115 -13.49 2.94 2.21
CA LEU A 115 -12.42 3.51 1.39
C LEU A 115 -12.50 5.05 1.35
N ARG A 116 -13.70 5.61 1.21
CA ARG A 116 -13.91 7.07 1.22
C ARG A 116 -13.44 7.70 2.52
N THR A 117 -13.83 7.14 3.66
CA THR A 117 -13.42 7.64 4.98
C THR A 117 -11.90 7.63 5.12
N GLN A 118 -11.24 6.55 4.69
CA GLN A 118 -9.78 6.47 4.74
C GLN A 118 -9.11 7.48 3.80
N CYS A 119 -9.59 7.62 2.57
CA CYS A 119 -9.08 8.62 1.62
C CYS A 119 -9.19 10.04 2.19
N ARG A 120 -10.33 10.41 2.79
CA ARG A 120 -10.53 11.71 3.42
C ARG A 120 -9.53 11.94 4.56
N ALA A 121 -9.29 10.92 5.39
CA ALA A 121 -8.32 11.00 6.48
C ALA A 121 -6.89 11.23 5.96
N ILE A 122 -6.50 10.56 4.88
CA ILE A 122 -5.18 10.73 4.25
C ILE A 122 -5.05 12.14 3.64
N VAL A 123 -6.09 12.61 2.95
CA VAL A 123 -6.12 13.98 2.39
C VAL A 123 -5.92 15.03 3.48
N LYS A 124 -6.56 14.84 4.66
CA LYS A 124 -6.41 15.76 5.81
C LYS A 124 -4.99 15.78 6.39
N ALA A 125 -4.22 14.71 6.23
CA ALA A 125 -2.83 14.64 6.65
C ALA A 125 -1.85 15.26 5.62
N ALA A 126 -2.33 15.59 4.42
CA ALA A 126 -1.51 16.23 3.39
C ALA A 126 -1.00 17.59 3.88
N GLY A 127 0.28 17.86 3.69
CA GLY A 127 0.91 19.10 4.15
C GLY A 127 1.43 19.09 5.59
N ALA A 128 1.36 17.96 6.30
CA ALA A 128 1.86 17.83 7.68
C ALA A 128 3.39 17.74 7.80
N GLY A 129 4.13 17.81 6.68
CA GLY A 129 5.60 17.82 6.64
C GLY A 129 6.22 16.76 5.74
N ALA A 130 5.80 15.50 5.84
CA ALA A 130 6.20 14.43 4.93
C ALA A 130 5.60 14.60 3.53
N GLU A 131 6.27 14.07 2.52
CA GLU A 131 5.70 13.92 1.18
C GLU A 131 4.79 12.70 1.15
N LEU A 132 3.47 12.91 1.03
CA LEU A 132 2.50 11.83 1.09
C LEU A 132 2.33 11.13 -0.27
N PHE A 133 2.28 9.81 -0.17
CA PHE A 133 1.89 8.90 -1.24
C PHE A 133 0.76 8.01 -0.72
N VAL A 134 -0.19 7.67 -1.56
CA VAL A 134 -1.21 6.69 -1.26
C VAL A 134 -1.18 5.59 -2.32
N MET A 135 -1.34 4.34 -1.90
CA MET A 135 -1.42 3.21 -2.79
C MET A 135 -2.56 2.27 -2.43
N PHE A 136 -3.17 1.71 -3.45
CA PHE A 136 -4.25 0.74 -3.32
C PHE A 136 -3.71 -0.68 -3.47
N PRO A 137 -3.99 -1.58 -2.49
CA PRO A 137 -3.61 -2.99 -2.57
C PRO A 137 -4.58 -3.76 -3.46
N MET A 138 -4.13 -4.88 -4.03
CA MET A 138 -4.96 -5.83 -4.78
C MET A 138 -5.63 -5.29 -6.04
N ILE A 139 -5.07 -4.27 -6.64
CA ILE A 139 -5.46 -3.84 -7.99
C ILE A 139 -5.07 -4.94 -8.98
N ALA A 140 -6.04 -5.42 -9.74
CA ALA A 140 -5.85 -6.47 -10.74
C ALA A 140 -6.20 -6.02 -12.17
N THR A 141 -7.14 -5.08 -12.31
CA THR A 141 -7.63 -4.56 -13.59
C THR A 141 -7.56 -3.05 -13.65
N ILE A 142 -7.61 -2.51 -14.87
CA ILE A 142 -7.70 -1.05 -15.08
C ILE A 142 -8.97 -0.48 -14.43
N ASP A 143 -10.08 -1.22 -14.45
CA ASP A 143 -11.32 -0.77 -13.83
C ASP A 143 -11.23 -0.71 -12.30
N ASP A 144 -10.47 -1.63 -11.67
CA ASP A 144 -10.17 -1.54 -10.23
C ASP A 144 -9.44 -0.22 -9.91
N TRP A 145 -8.44 0.11 -10.73
CA TRP A 145 -7.70 1.36 -10.57
C TRP A 145 -8.59 2.58 -10.76
N ARG A 146 -9.38 2.62 -11.83
CA ARG A 146 -10.28 3.73 -12.12
C ARG A 146 -11.28 3.95 -11.00
N PHE A 147 -11.85 2.88 -10.45
CA PHE A 147 -12.75 2.94 -9.30
C PHE A 147 -12.08 3.57 -8.08
N ALA A 148 -10.92 3.06 -7.69
CA ALA A 148 -10.20 3.55 -6.52
C ALA A 148 -9.72 5.00 -6.70
N LYS A 149 -9.20 5.33 -7.89
CA LYS A 149 -8.75 6.68 -8.25
C LYS A 149 -9.91 7.68 -8.27
N GLN A 150 -11.07 7.29 -8.78
CA GLN A 150 -12.26 8.13 -8.77
C GLN A 150 -12.67 8.49 -7.32
N ILE A 151 -12.69 7.51 -6.41
CA ILE A 151 -12.98 7.77 -5.00
C ILE A 151 -12.00 8.76 -4.41
N TRP A 152 -10.69 8.58 -4.67
CA TRP A 152 -9.68 9.52 -4.21
C TRP A 152 -9.93 10.94 -4.74
N ASP A 153 -10.15 11.08 -6.03
CA ASP A 153 -10.35 12.38 -6.69
C ASP A 153 -11.60 13.10 -6.19
N GLU A 154 -12.69 12.38 -5.99
CA GLU A 154 -13.92 12.93 -5.44
C GLU A 154 -13.71 13.47 -4.01
N GLU A 155 -13.05 12.70 -3.14
CA GLU A 155 -12.82 13.09 -1.77
C GLU A 155 -11.77 14.21 -1.64
N ALA A 156 -10.73 14.19 -2.44
CA ALA A 156 -9.73 15.27 -2.49
C ALA A 156 -10.37 16.58 -2.97
N ALA A 157 -11.19 16.53 -4.03
CA ALA A 157 -11.92 17.67 -4.54
C ALA A 157 -12.91 18.22 -3.50
N ALA A 158 -13.66 17.36 -2.82
CA ALA A 158 -14.62 17.76 -1.77
C ALA A 158 -13.94 18.47 -0.60
N LEU A 159 -12.70 18.11 -0.26
CA LEU A 159 -11.91 18.73 0.80
C LEU A 159 -11.06 19.93 0.30
N GLY A 160 -10.97 20.12 -1.02
CA GLY A 160 -10.11 21.15 -1.63
C GLY A 160 -8.62 20.98 -1.28
N ALA A 161 -8.18 19.75 -1.09
CA ALA A 161 -6.82 19.42 -0.65
C ALA A 161 -6.34 18.10 -1.30
N GLY A 162 -5.10 17.69 -1.03
CA GLY A 162 -4.56 16.41 -1.47
C GLY A 162 -4.04 16.38 -2.91
N THR A 163 -4.02 17.49 -3.62
CA THR A 163 -3.51 17.58 -5.00
C THR A 163 -2.01 17.32 -5.12
N ASN A 164 -1.30 17.45 -4.00
CA ASN A 164 0.13 17.15 -3.89
C ASN A 164 0.43 15.71 -3.47
N VAL A 165 -0.60 14.90 -3.19
CA VAL A 165 -0.44 13.48 -2.84
C VAL A 165 -0.29 12.67 -4.12
N LYS A 166 0.78 11.88 -4.19
CA LYS A 166 0.97 10.95 -5.30
C LYS A 166 0.13 9.69 -5.08
N VAL A 167 -0.66 9.33 -6.10
CA VAL A 167 -1.59 8.20 -6.03
C VAL A 167 -1.09 7.08 -6.92
N GLY A 168 -0.86 5.92 -6.35
CA GLY A 168 -0.34 4.77 -7.04
C GLY A 168 -0.98 3.46 -6.60
N ILE A 169 -0.36 2.38 -6.97
CA ILE A 169 -0.84 1.03 -6.67
C ILE A 169 0.28 0.16 -6.10
N MET A 170 -0.10 -0.81 -5.28
CA MET A 170 0.79 -1.91 -4.95
C MET A 170 0.74 -2.92 -6.11
N MET A 171 1.86 -3.09 -6.79
CA MET A 171 2.03 -4.08 -7.86
C MET A 171 2.29 -5.44 -7.20
N GLU A 172 1.25 -6.22 -7.03
CA GLU A 172 1.28 -7.50 -6.33
C GLU A 172 0.43 -8.58 -7.01
N VAL A 173 -0.49 -8.18 -7.88
CA VAL A 173 -1.21 -9.09 -8.76
C VAL A 173 -0.45 -9.14 -10.09
N PRO A 174 -0.10 -10.33 -10.60
CA PRO A 174 0.72 -10.47 -11.82
C PRO A 174 0.17 -9.76 -13.05
N SER A 175 -1.16 -9.60 -13.15
CA SER A 175 -1.81 -8.86 -14.24
C SER A 175 -1.32 -7.41 -14.37
N VAL A 176 -0.95 -6.77 -13.27
CA VAL A 176 -0.41 -5.40 -13.28
C VAL A 176 0.96 -5.37 -13.93
N GLY A 177 1.81 -6.37 -13.67
CA GLY A 177 3.11 -6.47 -14.34
C GLY A 177 2.98 -6.69 -15.84
N VAL A 178 2.02 -7.51 -16.27
CA VAL A 178 1.74 -7.77 -17.69
C VAL A 178 1.20 -6.51 -18.39
N MET A 179 0.40 -5.71 -17.69
CA MET A 179 -0.29 -4.52 -18.21
C MET A 179 0.35 -3.22 -17.71
N ALA A 180 1.63 -3.24 -17.33
CA ALA A 180 2.26 -2.11 -16.66
C ALA A 180 2.24 -0.81 -17.49
N GLU A 181 2.48 -0.89 -18.79
CA GLU A 181 2.41 0.26 -19.69
C GLU A 181 1.00 0.90 -19.72
N GLN A 182 -0.04 0.04 -19.74
CA GLN A 182 -1.42 0.51 -19.72
C GLN A 182 -1.78 1.18 -18.40
N PHE A 183 -1.34 0.62 -17.27
CA PHE A 183 -1.50 1.26 -15.98
C PHE A 183 -0.75 2.59 -15.89
N ALA A 184 0.48 2.65 -16.39
CA ALA A 184 1.24 3.89 -16.44
C ALA A 184 0.54 4.98 -17.29
N ALA A 185 -0.13 4.59 -18.38
CA ALA A 185 -0.92 5.49 -19.21
C ALA A 185 -2.22 5.99 -18.53
N GLU A 186 -2.65 5.38 -17.43
CA GLU A 186 -3.83 5.76 -16.63
C GLU A 186 -3.48 6.69 -15.44
N ASP A 187 -2.39 7.43 -15.52
CA ASP A 187 -1.95 8.34 -14.45
C ASP A 187 -1.62 7.65 -13.10
N VAL A 188 -1.19 6.41 -13.10
CA VAL A 188 -0.61 5.77 -11.92
C VAL A 188 0.72 6.44 -11.61
N ALA A 189 0.80 7.17 -10.49
CA ALA A 189 1.99 7.98 -10.18
C ALA A 189 3.22 7.13 -9.79
N PHE A 190 3.00 5.91 -9.30
CA PHE A 190 4.07 4.99 -8.92
C PHE A 190 3.56 3.56 -8.76
N PHE A 191 4.48 2.62 -8.88
CA PHE A 191 4.29 1.22 -8.49
C PHE A 191 5.08 0.92 -7.22
N SER A 192 4.43 0.30 -6.23
CA SER A 192 5.09 -0.28 -5.06
C SER A 192 5.01 -1.79 -5.18
N VAL A 193 6.14 -2.46 -5.30
CA VAL A 193 6.16 -3.91 -5.54
C VAL A 193 5.89 -4.67 -4.25
N GLY A 194 4.76 -5.36 -4.17
CA GLY A 194 4.39 -6.27 -3.08
C GLY A 194 4.91 -7.67 -3.35
N THR A 195 6.20 -7.93 -3.07
CA THR A 195 6.87 -9.17 -3.48
C THR A 195 6.27 -10.44 -2.89
N ASN A 196 5.71 -10.39 -1.69
CA ASN A 196 5.13 -11.58 -1.05
C ASN A 196 3.92 -12.09 -1.84
N ASP A 197 2.93 -11.23 -2.08
CA ASP A 197 1.73 -11.59 -2.84
C ASP A 197 2.06 -11.80 -4.32
N LEU A 198 2.90 -10.96 -4.91
CA LEU A 198 3.34 -11.13 -6.30
C LEU A 198 3.96 -12.51 -6.54
N THR A 199 4.84 -12.95 -5.66
CA THR A 199 5.48 -14.26 -5.76
C THR A 199 4.46 -15.39 -5.60
N SER A 200 3.61 -15.30 -4.56
CA SER A 200 2.58 -16.31 -4.30
C SER A 200 1.62 -16.46 -5.48
N TYR A 201 1.15 -15.37 -6.06
CA TYR A 201 0.23 -15.42 -7.20
C TYR A 201 0.92 -15.84 -8.50
N THR A 202 2.16 -15.40 -8.73
CA THR A 202 2.91 -15.77 -9.93
C THR A 202 3.22 -17.26 -9.96
N LEU A 203 3.60 -17.84 -8.81
CA LEU A 203 3.98 -19.25 -8.70
C LEU A 203 2.82 -20.17 -8.28
N ALA A 204 1.64 -19.61 -7.99
CA ALA A 204 0.48 -20.34 -7.45
C ALA A 204 0.83 -21.13 -6.18
N MET A 205 1.57 -20.50 -5.27
CA MET A 205 2.03 -21.10 -4.03
C MET A 205 1.53 -20.31 -2.82
N ASP A 206 0.96 -21.03 -1.86
CA ASP A 206 0.62 -20.46 -0.56
C ASP A 206 1.89 -20.40 0.30
N ARG A 207 2.31 -19.19 0.67
CA ARG A 207 3.47 -18.96 1.56
C ARG A 207 3.26 -19.45 3.00
N GLY A 208 2.02 -19.74 3.39
CA GLY A 208 1.68 -20.37 4.67
C GLY A 208 1.74 -21.91 4.63
N HIS A 209 1.84 -22.51 3.45
CA HIS A 209 1.83 -23.96 3.32
C HIS A 209 3.19 -24.57 3.73
N PRO A 210 3.24 -25.52 4.68
CA PRO A 210 4.51 -26.01 5.26
C PRO A 210 5.52 -26.55 4.26
N LYS A 211 5.04 -27.17 3.15
CA LYS A 211 5.91 -27.74 2.13
C LYS A 211 6.29 -26.77 1.03
N LEU A 212 5.49 -25.73 0.79
CA LEU A 212 5.70 -24.79 -0.32
C LEU A 212 6.40 -23.51 0.11
N ALA A 213 6.31 -23.13 1.39
CA ALA A 213 6.84 -21.87 1.91
C ALA A 213 8.31 -21.63 1.53
N ALA A 214 9.14 -22.68 1.56
CA ALA A 214 10.54 -22.60 1.19
C ALA A 214 10.80 -22.40 -0.31
N GLN A 215 9.77 -22.61 -1.15
CA GLN A 215 9.85 -22.46 -2.61
C GLN A 215 9.31 -21.10 -3.09
N VAL A 216 8.69 -20.32 -2.18
CA VAL A 216 8.18 -18.97 -2.46
C VAL A 216 9.37 -18.00 -2.47
N ASP A 217 10.05 -17.95 -3.62
CA ASP A 217 11.27 -17.15 -3.80
C ASP A 217 10.96 -15.89 -4.63
N PRO A 218 11.08 -14.68 -4.04
CA PRO A 218 10.86 -13.43 -4.77
C PRO A 218 11.91 -13.17 -5.85
N CYS A 219 13.04 -13.88 -5.84
CA CYS A 219 14.07 -13.83 -6.88
C CYS A 219 13.81 -14.81 -8.03
N ASN A 220 12.67 -15.50 -8.02
CA ASN A 220 12.32 -16.38 -9.15
C ASN A 220 12.28 -15.58 -10.46
N PRO A 221 12.86 -16.09 -11.56
CA PRO A 221 12.94 -15.37 -12.84
C PRO A 221 11.61 -14.85 -13.36
N ALA A 222 10.49 -15.55 -13.14
CA ALA A 222 9.17 -15.10 -13.55
C ALA A 222 8.74 -13.85 -12.77
N VAL A 223 9.01 -13.81 -11.45
CA VAL A 223 8.71 -12.66 -10.60
C VAL A 223 9.57 -11.47 -11.00
N LEU A 224 10.89 -11.68 -11.17
CA LEU A 224 11.82 -10.62 -11.59
C LEU A 224 11.46 -10.04 -12.95
N LYS A 225 10.96 -10.88 -13.88
CA LYS A 225 10.51 -10.40 -15.19
C LYS A 225 9.31 -9.48 -15.08
N LEU A 226 8.33 -9.81 -14.23
CA LEU A 226 7.16 -8.93 -13.97
C LEU A 226 7.58 -7.60 -13.33
N ILE A 227 8.53 -7.63 -12.39
CA ILE A 227 9.07 -6.43 -11.77
C ILE A 227 9.77 -5.57 -12.83
N GLY A 228 10.59 -6.19 -13.69
CA GLY A 228 11.27 -5.49 -14.79
C GLY A 228 10.28 -4.77 -15.71
N GLN A 229 9.20 -5.43 -16.12
CA GLN A 229 8.14 -4.81 -16.93
C GLN A 229 7.52 -3.58 -16.24
N ALA A 230 7.32 -3.62 -14.92
CA ALA A 230 6.82 -2.46 -14.19
C ALA A 230 7.86 -1.33 -14.06
N CYS A 231 9.14 -1.65 -14.04
CA CYS A 231 10.21 -0.64 -14.04
C CYS A 231 10.40 0.03 -15.39
N ASP A 232 10.12 -0.70 -16.48
CA ASP A 232 10.30 -0.20 -17.85
C ASP A 232 9.11 0.67 -18.32
N ALA A 233 7.94 0.52 -17.68
CA ALA A 233 6.72 1.25 -17.99
C ALA A 233 6.71 2.67 -17.40
#